data_4904d607a6c11ba094b1b17c2351a9d0
#
_entry.id   4904d607a6c11ba094b1b17c2351a9d0
#
_cell.length_a   1.000
_cell.length_b   1.000
_cell.length_c   1.000
_cell.angle_alpha   90.00
_cell.angle_beta   90.00
_cell.angle_gamma   90.00
#
_symmetry.space_group_name_H-M   'P 1'
#
loop_
_entity.id
_entity.type
_entity.pdbx_description
1 polymer ?
#
loop_
_entity_poly.entity_id
_entity_poly.type
_entity_poly.pdbx_seq_one_letter_code
_entity_poly.pdbx_strand_id
1 'polypeptide(L)'
;RGMAGGQAFDLDSVGKTLSLPELEFMHIHKTGALIRAAVMLGARCSNRLDDQQLSRLDHFAKSIGLAFQVVDDLLDAEATTATLGKTAGKDAENNKPTYVSILGISQARELAEKLQHDAYQALDSFDEAALRLRQVTDFIIKRKF
;
A
#
# COMPACT_ATOMS: atom_id res chain seq x y z
N ARG A 1 -8.49 -7.63 15.02
CA ARG A 1 -8.91 -6.97 13.77
C ARG A 1 -8.14 -5.65 13.62
N GLY A 2 -8.06 -5.09 12.42
CA GLY A 2 -7.32 -3.87 12.14
C GLY A 2 -5.81 -4.04 12.25
N MET A 3 -5.07 -2.94 12.53
CA MET A 3 -3.62 -2.88 12.54
C MET A 3 -2.99 -3.94 13.46
N ALA A 4 -3.47 -4.08 14.69
CA ALA A 4 -2.94 -5.06 15.63
C ALA A 4 -3.13 -6.51 15.15
N GLY A 5 -4.26 -6.82 14.49
CA GLY A 5 -4.49 -8.13 13.89
C GLY A 5 -3.57 -8.40 12.70
N GLY A 6 -3.30 -7.39 11.87
CA GLY A 6 -2.33 -7.48 10.78
C GLY A 6 -0.90 -7.68 11.30
N GLN A 7 -0.52 -7.00 12.36
CA GLN A 7 0.78 -7.19 13.01
C GLN A 7 0.93 -8.59 13.63
N ALA A 8 -0.12 -9.11 14.26
CA ALA A 8 -0.11 -10.47 14.79
C ALA A 8 0.06 -11.51 13.68
N PHE A 9 -0.63 -11.32 12.55
CA PHE A 9 -0.48 -12.18 11.37
C PHE A 9 0.93 -12.10 10.77
N ASP A 10 1.52 -10.90 10.67
CA ASP A 10 2.90 -10.70 10.20
C ASP A 10 3.90 -11.49 11.06
N LEU A 11 3.79 -11.39 12.38
CA LEU A 11 4.65 -12.12 13.31
C LEU A 11 4.47 -13.64 13.20
N ASP A 12 3.24 -14.12 13.05
CA ASP A 12 2.95 -15.55 12.88
C ASP A 12 3.41 -16.10 11.52
N SER A 13 3.60 -15.22 10.54
CA SER A 13 4.01 -15.57 9.18
C SER A 13 5.54 -15.63 8.98
N VAL A 14 6.32 -15.25 9.96
CA VAL A 14 7.78 -15.30 9.87
C VAL A 14 8.26 -16.74 9.61
N GLY A 15 9.04 -16.92 8.56
CA GLY A 15 9.54 -18.23 8.14
C GLY A 15 8.52 -19.10 7.40
N LYS A 16 7.30 -18.60 7.15
CA LYS A 16 6.28 -19.28 6.32
C LYS A 16 6.26 -18.70 4.91
N THR A 17 5.89 -19.53 3.94
CA THR A 17 5.58 -19.06 2.59
C THR A 17 4.13 -18.58 2.56
N LEU A 18 3.92 -17.31 2.21
CA LEU A 18 2.58 -16.76 1.99
C LEU A 18 2.23 -16.79 0.51
N SER A 19 0.98 -17.07 0.21
CA SER A 19 0.38 -16.78 -1.09
C SER A 19 0.14 -15.27 -1.24
N LEU A 20 -0.02 -14.79 -2.49
CA LEU A 20 -0.32 -13.38 -2.74
C LEU A 20 -1.58 -12.88 -1.98
N PRO A 21 -2.71 -13.61 -1.95
CA PRO A 21 -3.87 -13.19 -1.15
C PRO A 21 -3.61 -13.09 0.36
N GLU A 22 -2.76 -13.94 0.92
CA GLU A 22 -2.39 -13.89 2.34
C GLU A 22 -1.48 -12.70 2.63
N LEU A 23 -0.54 -12.39 1.74
CA LEU A 23 0.29 -11.20 1.83
C LEU A 23 -0.55 -9.92 1.74
N GLU A 24 -1.48 -9.84 0.78
CA GLU A 24 -2.41 -8.73 0.66
C GLU A 24 -3.28 -8.57 1.91
N PHE A 25 -3.83 -9.67 2.44
CA PHE A 25 -4.60 -9.67 3.68
C PHE A 25 -3.79 -9.08 4.84
N MET A 26 -2.55 -9.49 5.00
CA MET A 26 -1.65 -8.98 6.02
C MET A 26 -1.46 -7.46 5.89
N HIS A 27 -1.12 -6.98 4.70
CA HIS A 27 -0.85 -5.57 4.45
C HIS A 27 -2.10 -4.69 4.55
N ILE A 28 -3.25 -5.17 4.07
CA ILE A 28 -4.55 -4.49 4.23
C ILE A 28 -4.86 -4.23 5.71
N HIS A 29 -4.55 -5.18 6.58
CA HIS A 29 -4.82 -5.03 8.01
C HIS A 29 -3.71 -4.27 8.74
N LYS A 30 -2.44 -4.63 8.52
CA LYS A 30 -1.30 -4.05 9.24
C LYS A 30 -1.12 -2.56 8.94
N THR A 31 -1.17 -2.17 7.68
CA THR A 31 -0.92 -0.80 7.21
C THR A 31 -2.18 -0.15 6.64
N GLY A 32 -2.88 -0.84 5.76
CA GLY A 32 -4.04 -0.32 5.05
C GLY A 32 -5.18 0.10 5.95
N ALA A 33 -5.41 -0.61 7.05
CA ALA A 33 -6.51 -0.30 7.98
C ALA A 33 -6.37 1.10 8.61
N LEU A 34 -5.16 1.53 8.94
CA LEU A 34 -4.93 2.86 9.52
C LEU A 34 -5.02 3.97 8.48
N ILE A 35 -4.48 3.74 7.29
CA ILE A 35 -4.60 4.67 6.15
C ILE A 35 -6.08 4.86 5.79
N ARG A 36 -6.82 3.75 5.67
CA ARG A 36 -8.26 3.78 5.41
C ARG A 36 -9.02 4.53 6.49
N ALA A 37 -8.71 4.27 7.77
CA ALA A 37 -9.35 4.96 8.90
C ALA A 37 -9.09 6.48 8.84
N ALA A 38 -7.87 6.91 8.54
CA ALA A 38 -7.53 8.34 8.42
C ALA A 38 -8.32 9.03 7.31
N VAL A 39 -8.37 8.43 6.11
CA VAL A 39 -9.15 8.97 4.98
C VAL A 39 -10.64 9.04 5.32
N MET A 40 -11.20 7.95 5.86
CA MET A 40 -12.63 7.88 6.16
C MET A 40 -13.04 8.78 7.33
N LEU A 41 -12.20 8.98 8.32
CA LEU A 41 -12.42 9.95 9.38
C LEU A 41 -12.46 11.36 8.82
N GLY A 42 -11.47 11.75 8.01
CA GLY A 42 -11.45 13.05 7.33
C GLY A 42 -12.69 13.27 6.44
N ALA A 43 -13.06 12.25 5.66
CA ALA A 43 -14.25 12.30 4.82
C ALA A 43 -15.56 12.51 5.63
N ARG A 44 -15.69 11.80 6.75
CA ARG A 44 -16.88 11.89 7.61
C ARG A 44 -16.97 13.18 8.45
N CYS A 45 -15.86 13.92 8.57
CA CYS A 45 -15.90 15.28 9.12
C CYS A 45 -16.57 16.29 8.18
N SER A 46 -16.77 15.93 6.91
CA SER A 46 -17.50 16.74 5.94
C SER A 46 -18.95 16.26 5.85
N ASN A 47 -19.92 17.14 6.18
CA ASN A 47 -21.35 16.87 5.99
C ASN A 47 -21.81 17.04 4.53
N ARG A 48 -20.87 17.17 3.57
CA ARG A 48 -21.13 17.48 2.16
C ARG A 48 -20.98 16.30 1.22
N LEU A 49 -20.48 15.16 1.72
CA LEU A 49 -20.23 13.97 0.91
C LEU A 49 -21.44 13.03 0.98
N ASP A 50 -21.86 12.56 -0.18
CA ASP A 50 -22.86 11.50 -0.30
C ASP A 50 -22.24 10.10 -0.13
N ASP A 51 -23.07 9.08 -0.07
CA ASP A 51 -22.64 7.68 0.11
C ASP A 51 -21.77 7.18 -1.06
N GLN A 52 -21.99 7.67 -2.27
CA GLN A 52 -21.20 7.29 -3.45
C GLN A 52 -19.80 7.89 -3.33
N GLN A 53 -19.69 9.14 -2.94
CA GLN A 53 -18.40 9.82 -2.70
C GLN A 53 -17.65 9.17 -1.54
N LEU A 54 -18.33 8.80 -0.46
CA LEU A 54 -17.72 8.05 0.64
C LEU A 54 -17.21 6.69 0.19
N SER A 55 -17.95 5.96 -0.65
CA SER A 55 -17.52 4.69 -1.22
C SER A 55 -16.28 4.84 -2.11
N ARG A 56 -16.22 5.92 -2.92
CA ARG A 56 -15.04 6.23 -3.73
C ARG A 56 -13.81 6.53 -2.89
N LEU A 57 -13.94 7.32 -1.82
CA LEU A 57 -12.84 7.59 -0.89
C LEU A 57 -12.40 6.34 -0.14
N ASP A 58 -13.30 5.42 0.17
CA ASP A 58 -12.96 4.12 0.74
C ASP A 58 -12.15 3.27 -0.24
N HIS A 59 -12.53 3.27 -1.52
CA HIS A 59 -11.78 2.59 -2.58
C HIS A 59 -10.39 3.22 -2.77
N PHE A 60 -10.31 4.54 -2.86
CA PHE A 60 -9.04 5.28 -2.88
C PHE A 60 -8.11 4.85 -1.74
N ALA A 61 -8.64 4.85 -0.52
CA ALA A 61 -7.83 4.53 0.67
C ALA A 61 -7.30 3.09 0.66
N LYS A 62 -8.08 2.14 0.13
CA LYS A 62 -7.65 0.74 -0.05
C LYS A 62 -6.54 0.63 -1.09
N SER A 63 -6.71 1.27 -2.25
CA SER A 63 -5.73 1.23 -3.33
C SER A 63 -4.40 1.85 -2.90
N ILE A 64 -4.42 3.03 -2.29
CA ILE A 64 -3.19 3.70 -1.88
C ILE A 64 -2.51 3.02 -0.68
N GLY A 65 -3.27 2.40 0.22
CA GLY A 65 -2.72 1.62 1.32
C GLY A 65 -1.96 0.38 0.84
N LEU A 66 -2.47 -0.30 -0.18
CA LEU A 66 -1.80 -1.44 -0.78
C LEU A 66 -0.60 -0.98 -1.63
N ALA A 67 -0.77 0.07 -2.43
CA ALA A 67 0.31 0.66 -3.22
C ALA A 67 1.52 1.06 -2.36
N PHE A 68 1.26 1.61 -1.16
CA PHE A 68 2.31 1.96 -0.22
C PHE A 68 3.22 0.77 0.11
N GLN A 69 2.65 -0.40 0.35
CA GLN A 69 3.42 -1.61 0.69
C GLN A 69 4.12 -2.22 -0.54
N VAL A 70 3.47 -2.23 -1.70
CA VAL A 70 4.12 -2.70 -2.94
C VAL A 70 5.35 -1.85 -3.27
N VAL A 71 5.24 -0.53 -3.10
CA VAL A 71 6.37 0.40 -3.34
C VAL A 71 7.45 0.24 -2.28
N ASP A 72 7.11 0.00 -1.00
CA ASP A 72 8.10 -0.30 0.04
C ASP A 72 8.94 -1.52 -0.34
N ASP A 73 8.29 -2.61 -0.73
CA ASP A 73 8.97 -3.85 -1.13
C ASP A 73 9.85 -3.66 -2.38
N LEU A 74 9.38 -2.84 -3.34
CA LEU A 74 10.18 -2.48 -4.53
C LEU A 74 11.44 -1.69 -4.16
N LEU A 75 11.29 -0.68 -3.30
CA LEU A 75 12.41 0.15 -2.87
C LEU A 75 13.44 -0.65 -2.07
N ASP A 76 12.99 -1.54 -1.16
CA ASP A 76 13.89 -2.42 -0.40
C ASP A 76 14.69 -3.35 -1.33
N ALA A 77 14.03 -3.94 -2.33
CA ALA A 77 14.68 -4.80 -3.32
C ALA A 77 15.67 -4.04 -4.21
N GLU A 78 15.35 -2.80 -4.61
CA GLU A 78 16.23 -1.96 -5.43
C GLU A 78 17.44 -1.45 -4.62
N ALA A 79 17.25 -1.07 -3.36
CA ALA A 79 18.33 -0.69 -2.47
C ALA A 79 19.31 -1.85 -2.26
N THR A 80 18.82 -3.09 -2.14
CA THR A 80 19.64 -4.31 -2.04
C THR A 80 20.50 -4.49 -3.29
N THR A 81 19.94 -4.28 -4.47
CA THR A 81 20.64 -4.43 -5.75
C THR A 81 21.69 -3.35 -5.95
N ALA A 82 21.43 -2.12 -5.54
CA ALA A 82 22.34 -0.99 -5.69
C ALA A 82 23.50 -0.99 -4.67
N THR A 83 23.33 -1.68 -3.54
CA THR A 83 24.23 -1.63 -2.38
C THR A 83 24.86 -3.00 -2.08
N LEU A 84 25.20 -3.82 -3.08
CA LEU A 84 25.91 -5.11 -2.91
C LEU A 84 27.21 -4.94 -2.10
N GLY A 85 27.09 -4.46 -0.89
CA GLY A 85 28.19 -4.18 0.05
C GLY A 85 27.77 -3.85 1.48
N LYS A 86 26.55 -3.45 1.75
CA LYS A 86 26.11 -3.11 3.13
C LYS A 86 24.61 -3.24 3.32
N THR A 87 24.18 -4.21 4.12
CA THR A 87 22.93 -4.29 4.92
C THR A 87 21.63 -3.81 4.25
N ALA A 88 21.44 -3.99 2.97
CA ALA A 88 20.16 -3.85 2.30
C ALA A 88 19.52 -5.25 2.20
N GLY A 89 18.19 -5.32 2.16
CA GLY A 89 17.50 -6.60 2.14
C GLY A 89 17.15 -7.14 3.53
N LYS A 90 16.82 -6.27 4.49
CA LYS A 90 16.40 -6.73 5.83
C LYS A 90 15.25 -7.73 5.77
N ASP A 91 14.36 -7.59 4.80
CA ASP A 91 13.25 -8.53 4.63
C ASP A 91 13.69 -9.84 3.98
N ALA A 92 14.66 -9.81 3.06
CA ALA A 92 15.29 -11.01 2.50
C ALA A 92 16.14 -11.76 3.55
N GLU A 93 16.87 -11.05 4.41
CA GLU A 93 17.62 -11.66 5.52
C GLU A 93 16.68 -12.30 6.56
N ASN A 94 15.47 -11.77 6.74
CA ASN A 94 14.48 -12.28 7.70
C ASN A 94 13.51 -13.31 7.07
N ASN A 95 13.73 -13.76 5.83
CA ASN A 95 12.82 -14.68 5.13
C ASN A 95 11.35 -14.19 5.14
N LYS A 96 11.12 -12.88 5.07
CA LYS A 96 9.77 -12.33 5.03
C LYS A 96 9.22 -12.36 3.60
N PRO A 97 7.98 -12.79 3.41
CA PRO A 97 7.32 -12.73 2.11
C PRO A 97 7.07 -11.26 1.72
N THR A 98 7.45 -10.90 0.48
CA THR A 98 7.24 -9.57 -0.11
C THR A 98 6.56 -9.70 -1.47
N TYR A 99 5.99 -8.61 -1.99
CA TYR A 99 5.46 -8.60 -3.36
C TYR A 99 6.54 -8.95 -4.38
N VAL A 100 7.76 -8.47 -4.17
CA VAL A 100 8.89 -8.76 -5.07
C VAL A 100 9.30 -10.23 -5.01
N SER A 101 9.27 -10.87 -3.83
CA SER A 101 9.60 -12.30 -3.70
C SER A 101 8.56 -13.22 -4.35
N ILE A 102 7.28 -12.80 -4.38
CA ILE A 102 6.17 -13.60 -4.93
C ILE A 102 5.98 -13.34 -6.42
N LEU A 103 6.01 -12.08 -6.85
CA LEU A 103 5.68 -11.66 -8.22
C LEU A 103 6.90 -11.39 -9.08
N GLY A 104 8.04 -11.07 -8.48
CA GLY A 104 9.18 -10.47 -9.16
C GLY A 104 9.01 -8.94 -9.36
N ILE A 105 10.13 -8.26 -9.62
CA ILE A 105 10.18 -6.78 -9.71
C ILE A 105 9.24 -6.22 -10.79
N SER A 106 9.20 -6.85 -11.98
CA SER A 106 8.37 -6.34 -13.10
C SER A 106 6.88 -6.33 -12.75
N GLN A 107 6.36 -7.46 -12.28
CA GLN A 107 4.93 -7.57 -11.95
C GLN A 107 4.57 -6.76 -10.69
N ALA A 108 5.49 -6.61 -9.74
CA ALA A 108 5.28 -5.72 -8.60
C ALA A 108 5.17 -4.25 -9.03
N ARG A 109 5.96 -3.79 -10.02
CA ARG A 109 5.82 -2.45 -10.61
C ARG A 109 4.48 -2.27 -11.32
N GLU A 110 4.10 -3.22 -12.17
CA GLU A 110 2.81 -3.19 -12.85
C GLU A 110 1.64 -3.12 -11.85
N LEU A 111 1.74 -3.85 -10.74
CA LEU A 111 0.77 -3.78 -9.64
C LEU A 111 0.74 -2.39 -9.00
N ALA A 112 1.89 -1.78 -8.73
CA ALA A 112 1.96 -0.42 -8.17
C ALA A 112 1.33 0.62 -9.10
N GLU A 113 1.61 0.53 -10.42
CA GLU A 113 1.02 1.41 -11.44
C GLU A 113 -0.50 1.21 -11.55
N LYS A 114 -0.96 -0.03 -11.51
CA LYS A 114 -2.40 -0.34 -11.49
C LYS A 114 -3.08 0.26 -10.27
N LEU A 115 -2.51 0.09 -9.09
CA LEU A 115 -3.05 0.64 -7.84
C LEU A 115 -3.06 2.18 -7.83
N GLN A 116 -2.05 2.82 -8.46
CA GLN A 116 -2.06 4.26 -8.69
C GLN A 116 -3.24 4.67 -9.58
N HIS A 117 -3.43 3.96 -10.69
CA HIS A 117 -4.53 4.22 -11.61
C HIS A 117 -5.89 4.08 -10.92
N ASP A 118 -6.10 3.01 -10.17
CA ASP A 118 -7.33 2.76 -9.41
C ASP A 118 -7.57 3.86 -8.37
N ALA A 119 -6.52 4.32 -7.68
CA ALA A 119 -6.60 5.45 -6.76
C ALA A 119 -7.01 6.75 -7.47
N TYR A 120 -6.45 7.04 -8.63
CA TYR A 120 -6.83 8.21 -9.42
C TYR A 120 -8.29 8.13 -9.91
N GLN A 121 -8.71 7.00 -10.45
CA GLN A 121 -10.10 6.79 -10.88
C GLN A 121 -11.10 6.99 -9.73
N ALA A 122 -10.76 6.56 -8.54
CA ALA A 122 -11.59 6.77 -7.36
C ALA A 122 -11.78 8.26 -7.03
N LEU A 123 -10.83 9.10 -7.43
CA LEU A 123 -10.86 10.56 -7.17
C LEU A 123 -11.44 11.39 -8.34
N ASP A 124 -11.81 10.79 -9.46
CA ASP A 124 -12.25 11.53 -10.66
C ASP A 124 -13.44 12.46 -10.41
N SER A 125 -14.38 12.04 -9.56
CA SER A 125 -15.58 12.82 -9.25
C SER A 125 -15.38 13.96 -8.25
N PHE A 126 -14.14 14.18 -7.78
CA PHE A 126 -13.84 15.20 -6.77
C PHE A 126 -13.12 16.43 -7.33
N ASP A 127 -12.84 16.47 -8.64
CA ASP A 127 -12.16 17.57 -9.32
C ASP A 127 -10.95 18.13 -8.54
N GLU A 128 -10.86 19.45 -8.39
CA GLU A 128 -9.79 20.13 -7.67
C GLU A 128 -9.80 19.86 -6.14
N ALA A 129 -10.93 19.47 -5.58
CA ALA A 129 -11.01 19.15 -4.15
C ALA A 129 -10.12 17.97 -3.75
N ALA A 130 -9.86 17.04 -4.69
CA ALA A 130 -8.99 15.89 -4.46
C ALA A 130 -7.51 16.16 -4.80
N LEU A 131 -7.11 17.39 -5.14
CA LEU A 131 -5.73 17.70 -5.55
C LEU A 131 -4.69 17.19 -4.54
N ARG A 132 -4.93 17.38 -3.24
CA ARG A 132 -3.98 16.94 -2.21
C ARG A 132 -3.88 15.41 -2.11
N LEU A 133 -4.98 14.70 -2.29
CA LEU A 133 -4.97 13.24 -2.32
C LEU A 133 -4.21 12.71 -3.54
N ARG A 134 -4.36 13.34 -4.71
CA ARG A 134 -3.55 13.03 -5.91
C ARG A 134 -2.07 13.26 -5.67
N GLN A 135 -1.70 14.39 -5.05
CA GLN A 135 -0.30 14.69 -4.70
C GLN A 135 0.29 13.67 -3.72
N VAL A 136 -0.49 13.21 -2.73
CA VAL A 136 -0.07 12.14 -1.80
C VAL A 136 0.11 10.82 -2.55
N THR A 137 -0.77 10.49 -3.48
CA THR A 137 -0.63 9.31 -4.34
C THR A 137 0.68 9.35 -5.12
N ASP A 138 0.96 10.46 -5.80
CA ASP A 138 2.20 10.65 -6.55
C ASP A 138 3.43 10.55 -5.66
N PHE A 139 3.39 11.17 -4.49
CA PHE A 139 4.49 11.10 -3.53
C PHE A 139 4.78 9.66 -3.10
N ILE A 140 3.74 8.87 -2.80
CA ILE A 140 3.90 7.48 -2.39
C ILE A 140 4.51 6.63 -3.52
N ILE A 141 4.02 6.79 -4.74
CA ILE A 141 4.46 5.99 -5.89
C ILE A 141 5.84 6.40 -6.39
N LYS A 142 6.16 7.71 -6.37
CA LYS A 142 7.39 8.27 -6.96
C LYS A 142 8.49 8.50 -5.92
N ARG A 143 8.26 8.17 -4.65
CA ARG A 143 9.28 8.34 -3.61
C ARG A 143 10.54 7.54 -3.94
N LYS A 144 11.68 8.13 -3.61
CA LYS A 144 13.01 7.51 -3.67
C LYS A 144 13.61 7.59 -2.28
N PHE A 145 14.52 6.68 -1.97
CA PHE A 145 15.36 6.80 -0.78
C PHE A 145 16.37 7.92 -0.94
#